data_81fdac750339dc79342e8bd4fa94bc99
#
_entry.id   81fdac750339dc79342e8bd4fa94bc99
#
_cell.length_a   1.000
_cell.length_b   1.000
_cell.length_c   1.000
_cell.angle_alpha   90.00
_cell.angle_beta   90.00
_cell.angle_gamma   90.00
#
_symmetry.space_group_name_H-M   'P 1'
#
loop_
_entity.id
_entity.type
_entity.pdbx_description
1 polymer ?
#
loop_
_entity_poly.entity_id
_entity_poly.type
_entity_poly.pdbx_seq_one_letter_code
_entity_poly.pdbx_strand_id
1 'polypeptide(L)'
;MSRALIIGAGGVAGVVIHKCCQNSEVFTDICIASRTKSKCDKFKEELQDKTKTNITTAQVNADNVPELVALMKEYKPDICINVALPYQDLHIMDACLECKVDYVDTANYEPEDTAKFEYKWQWAYRERFEKAGITALLGSGFDPGVTGVFCAYAQKHYFDEIHTIDILDCNGGDHGYPFATNFNPEINLREVSANGSYWEDGHWVETEPMEFKSVYDFPEVGKKDMYLLHHEEIESLAKNIPGVQRIRFFMTFGQSYLTHMKCLENVGMLSTAPVEFNGQEIVPIQFLKALLPDPASLGPRTVGKTNIGCIFTGVKDGKEKSIYIYNVCDHQECYKEVESQAISYTTGVPAMIGSMMVVTGQWKKPGVFNVEEFDPDPYMEALNKWGLPWKVCEDPELVKVWKANED
;
A
#
# COMPACT_ATOMS: atom_id res chain seq x y z
N MET A 1 5.03 -19.34 -16.71
CA MET A 1 3.85 -19.98 -16.07
C MET A 1 4.20 -20.12 -14.61
N SER A 2 3.43 -19.53 -13.74
CA SER A 2 3.75 -19.49 -12.31
C SER A 2 2.52 -19.77 -11.45
N ARG A 3 2.81 -20.28 -10.25
CA ARG A 3 1.86 -20.62 -9.20
C ARG A 3 1.99 -19.57 -8.10
N ALA A 4 0.93 -18.80 -7.82
CA ALA A 4 0.94 -17.81 -6.76
C ALA A 4 0.09 -18.27 -5.56
N LEU A 5 0.63 -18.10 -4.35
CA LEU A 5 -0.12 -18.20 -3.11
C LEU A 5 -0.47 -16.80 -2.65
N ILE A 6 -1.75 -16.48 -2.56
CA ILE A 6 -2.26 -15.18 -2.12
C ILE A 6 -2.75 -15.33 -0.67
N ILE A 7 -2.10 -14.64 0.26
CA ILE A 7 -2.49 -14.63 1.69
C ILE A 7 -3.32 -13.38 1.95
N GLY A 8 -4.60 -13.57 2.20
CA GLY A 8 -5.60 -12.52 2.40
C GLY A 8 -6.86 -12.76 1.58
N ALA A 9 -7.99 -12.25 2.04
CA ALA A 9 -9.30 -12.30 1.36
C ALA A 9 -10.14 -11.04 1.66
N GLY A 10 -9.48 -9.88 1.76
CA GLY A 10 -10.09 -8.56 1.90
C GLY A 10 -10.23 -7.82 0.57
N GLY A 11 -10.50 -6.52 0.61
CA GLY A 11 -10.69 -5.69 -0.58
C GLY A 11 -9.48 -5.67 -1.52
N VAL A 12 -8.27 -5.45 -0.97
CA VAL A 12 -7.01 -5.49 -1.75
C VAL A 12 -6.79 -6.87 -2.36
N ALA A 13 -6.97 -7.94 -1.56
CA ALA A 13 -6.84 -9.31 -2.04
C ALA A 13 -7.80 -9.60 -3.22
N GLY A 14 -9.03 -9.09 -3.16
CA GLY A 14 -9.99 -9.20 -4.26
C GLY A 14 -9.43 -8.65 -5.57
N VAL A 15 -8.84 -7.47 -5.53
CA VAL A 15 -8.20 -6.86 -6.73
C VAL A 15 -7.03 -7.71 -7.21
N VAL A 16 -6.13 -8.16 -6.32
CA VAL A 16 -4.99 -9.03 -6.69
C VAL A 16 -5.47 -10.30 -7.37
N ILE A 17 -6.50 -10.96 -6.81
CA ILE A 17 -7.09 -12.18 -7.36
C ILE A 17 -7.64 -11.93 -8.76
N HIS A 18 -8.46 -10.88 -8.94
CA HIS A 18 -9.00 -10.50 -10.25
C HIS A 18 -7.89 -10.23 -11.27
N LYS A 19 -6.86 -9.47 -10.89
CA LYS A 19 -5.74 -9.12 -11.79
C LYS A 19 -4.85 -10.32 -12.12
N CYS A 20 -4.61 -11.23 -11.19
CA CYS A 20 -3.93 -12.51 -11.48
C CYS A 20 -4.76 -13.35 -12.47
N CYS A 21 -6.08 -13.40 -12.29
CA CYS A 21 -6.99 -14.10 -13.20
C CYS A 21 -7.04 -13.46 -14.61
N GLN A 22 -6.96 -12.14 -14.72
CA GLN A 22 -6.84 -11.42 -16.00
C GLN A 22 -5.48 -11.67 -16.67
N ASN A 23 -4.42 -11.93 -15.87
CA ASN A 23 -3.06 -12.22 -16.36
C ASN A 23 -2.75 -13.73 -16.31
N SER A 24 -3.65 -14.53 -16.81
CA SER A 24 -3.57 -16.01 -16.79
C SER A 24 -2.40 -16.60 -17.57
N GLU A 25 -1.75 -15.83 -18.45
CA GLU A 25 -0.53 -16.25 -19.15
C GLU A 25 0.68 -16.31 -18.22
N VAL A 26 0.71 -15.46 -17.18
CA VAL A 26 1.74 -15.44 -16.15
C VAL A 26 1.30 -16.29 -14.95
N PHE A 27 0.12 -16.01 -14.39
CA PHE A 27 -0.42 -16.71 -13.22
C PHE A 27 -1.37 -17.83 -13.67
N THR A 28 -0.79 -19.00 -13.98
CA THR A 28 -1.57 -20.16 -14.42
C THR A 28 -2.36 -20.83 -13.31
N ASP A 29 -1.85 -20.73 -12.09
CA ASP A 29 -2.44 -21.28 -10.89
C ASP A 29 -2.37 -20.27 -9.75
N ILE A 30 -3.47 -20.10 -9.01
CA ILE A 30 -3.50 -19.35 -7.77
C ILE A 30 -4.13 -20.18 -6.65
N CYS A 31 -3.59 -20.04 -5.44
CA CYS A 31 -4.21 -20.49 -4.21
C CYS A 31 -4.57 -19.29 -3.35
N ILE A 32 -5.85 -19.10 -3.06
CA ILE A 32 -6.32 -18.04 -2.17
C ILE A 32 -6.44 -18.61 -0.77
N ALA A 33 -5.74 -18.02 0.19
CA ALA A 33 -5.70 -18.54 1.55
C ALA A 33 -5.95 -17.45 2.59
N SER A 34 -6.79 -17.75 3.57
CA SER A 34 -7.05 -16.86 4.71
C SER A 34 -7.60 -17.64 5.91
N ARG A 35 -7.74 -17.00 7.06
CA ARG A 35 -8.40 -17.58 8.24
C ARG A 35 -9.86 -17.97 7.98
N THR A 36 -10.53 -17.24 7.08
CA THR A 36 -11.93 -17.47 6.72
C THR A 36 -12.02 -18.06 5.32
N LYS A 37 -11.94 -19.40 5.23
CA LYS A 37 -11.94 -20.13 3.94
C LYS A 37 -13.15 -19.78 3.06
N SER A 38 -14.33 -19.54 3.64
CA SER A 38 -15.54 -19.20 2.89
C SER A 38 -15.39 -17.90 2.06
N LYS A 39 -14.58 -16.93 2.52
CA LYS A 39 -14.28 -15.73 1.72
C LYS A 39 -13.42 -16.09 0.50
N CYS A 40 -12.49 -17.03 0.63
CA CYS A 40 -11.66 -17.52 -0.46
C CYS A 40 -12.50 -18.31 -1.48
N ASP A 41 -13.39 -19.17 -0.98
CA ASP A 41 -14.29 -19.99 -1.81
C ASP A 41 -15.24 -19.11 -2.65
N LYS A 42 -15.70 -17.98 -2.09
CA LYS A 42 -16.53 -17.01 -2.81
C LYS A 42 -15.79 -16.45 -4.04
N PHE A 43 -14.55 -15.98 -3.91
CA PHE A 43 -13.76 -15.53 -5.05
C PHE A 43 -13.58 -16.62 -6.11
N LYS A 44 -13.34 -17.87 -5.68
CA LYS A 44 -13.24 -18.99 -6.60
C LYS A 44 -14.55 -19.19 -7.36
N GLU A 45 -15.70 -19.21 -6.68
CA GLU A 45 -17.03 -19.39 -7.29
C GLU A 45 -17.34 -18.27 -8.31
N GLU A 46 -16.95 -17.03 -8.01
CA GLU A 46 -17.19 -15.87 -8.87
C GLU A 46 -16.31 -15.86 -10.13
N LEU A 47 -15.10 -16.41 -10.07
CA LEU A 47 -14.07 -16.22 -11.11
C LEU A 47 -13.69 -17.47 -11.89
N GLN A 48 -13.87 -18.68 -11.34
CA GLN A 48 -13.36 -19.92 -11.97
C GLN A 48 -13.85 -20.13 -13.42
N ASP A 49 -15.07 -19.70 -13.75
CA ASP A 49 -15.65 -19.85 -15.09
C ASP A 49 -15.34 -18.65 -16.01
N LYS A 50 -14.67 -17.61 -15.49
CA LYS A 50 -14.34 -16.36 -16.20
C LYS A 50 -12.86 -16.25 -16.55
N THR A 51 -12.02 -17.19 -16.09
CA THR A 51 -10.57 -17.15 -16.26
C THR A 51 -10.00 -18.48 -16.74
N LYS A 52 -8.78 -18.43 -17.29
CA LYS A 52 -7.98 -19.63 -17.58
C LYS A 52 -7.07 -20.02 -16.40
N THR A 53 -6.94 -19.15 -15.40
CA THR A 53 -6.17 -19.42 -14.19
C THR A 53 -6.89 -20.48 -13.35
N ASN A 54 -6.18 -21.52 -12.95
CA ASN A 54 -6.71 -22.53 -12.04
C ASN A 54 -6.74 -21.97 -10.62
N ILE A 55 -7.94 -21.93 -9.99
CA ILE A 55 -8.13 -21.35 -8.66
C ILE A 55 -8.35 -22.47 -7.64
N THR A 56 -7.49 -22.49 -6.62
CA THR A 56 -7.66 -23.31 -5.43
C THR A 56 -7.81 -22.43 -4.19
N THR A 57 -8.34 -22.98 -3.11
CA THR A 57 -8.56 -22.25 -1.86
C THR A 57 -8.07 -23.07 -0.68
N ALA A 58 -7.57 -22.39 0.35
CA ALA A 58 -7.12 -22.99 1.59
C ALA A 58 -7.55 -22.17 2.81
N GLN A 59 -7.59 -22.81 3.96
CA GLN A 59 -7.65 -22.13 5.24
C GLN A 59 -6.25 -22.09 5.84
N VAL A 60 -5.81 -20.93 6.31
CA VAL A 60 -4.51 -20.76 6.98
C VAL A 60 -4.57 -19.62 7.98
N ASN A 61 -3.97 -19.82 9.14
CA ASN A 61 -3.66 -18.73 10.05
C ASN A 61 -2.25 -18.20 9.73
N ALA A 62 -2.14 -16.98 9.23
CA ALA A 62 -0.87 -16.35 8.87
C ALA A 62 0.04 -16.01 10.07
N ASP A 63 -0.48 -16.07 11.30
CA ASP A 63 0.31 -15.98 12.53
C ASP A 63 0.99 -17.31 12.88
N ASN A 64 0.64 -18.40 12.17
CA ASN A 64 1.14 -19.76 12.45
C ASN A 64 2.09 -20.21 11.33
N VAL A 65 3.40 -20.00 11.53
CA VAL A 65 4.44 -20.38 10.55
C VAL A 65 4.37 -21.87 10.16
N PRO A 66 4.19 -22.84 11.06
CA PRO A 66 4.00 -24.25 10.68
C PRO A 66 2.83 -24.50 9.72
N GLU A 67 1.68 -23.82 9.88
CA GLU A 67 0.55 -23.93 8.95
C GLU A 67 0.88 -23.37 7.58
N LEU A 68 1.53 -22.19 7.53
CA LEU A 68 2.00 -21.57 6.29
C LEU A 68 2.96 -22.49 5.53
N VAL A 69 3.95 -23.06 6.25
CA VAL A 69 4.94 -23.98 5.69
C VAL A 69 4.27 -25.26 5.16
N ALA A 70 3.30 -25.82 5.88
CA ALA A 70 2.56 -27.00 5.43
C ALA A 70 1.82 -26.71 4.12
N LEU A 71 1.11 -25.57 4.06
CA LEU A 71 0.40 -25.13 2.87
C LEU A 71 1.36 -24.88 1.68
N MET A 72 2.48 -24.21 1.91
CA MET A 72 3.48 -23.94 0.85
C MET A 72 4.12 -25.24 0.34
N LYS A 73 4.41 -26.21 1.23
CA LYS A 73 4.95 -27.54 0.83
C LYS A 73 3.95 -28.35 0.01
N GLU A 74 2.67 -28.25 0.33
CA GLU A 74 1.57 -28.94 -0.41
C GLU A 74 1.32 -28.24 -1.76
N TYR A 75 1.08 -26.94 -1.75
CA TYR A 75 0.73 -26.18 -2.95
C TYR A 75 1.93 -25.93 -3.87
N LYS A 76 3.14 -25.76 -3.33
CA LYS A 76 4.41 -25.45 -4.02
C LYS A 76 4.30 -24.20 -4.90
N PRO A 77 4.06 -23.03 -4.31
CA PRO A 77 4.02 -21.77 -5.06
C PRO A 77 5.42 -21.33 -5.49
N ASP A 78 5.50 -20.60 -6.59
CA ASP A 78 6.71 -19.88 -7.00
C ASP A 78 6.83 -18.56 -6.22
N ILE A 79 5.69 -17.97 -5.86
CA ILE A 79 5.61 -16.69 -5.16
C ILE A 79 4.47 -16.67 -4.14
N CYS A 80 4.71 -16.03 -3.02
CA CYS A 80 3.71 -15.67 -2.02
C CYS A 80 3.40 -14.18 -2.10
N ILE A 81 2.14 -13.83 -2.39
CA ILE A 81 1.64 -12.46 -2.42
C ILE A 81 0.91 -12.22 -1.10
N ASN A 82 1.53 -11.44 -0.24
CA ASN A 82 0.98 -11.11 1.06
C ASN A 82 0.13 -9.83 0.98
N VAL A 83 -1.17 -9.99 1.12
CA VAL A 83 -2.16 -8.92 1.24
C VAL A 83 -3.02 -9.13 2.50
N ALA A 84 -2.41 -9.72 3.52
CA ALA A 84 -2.93 -9.82 4.87
C ALA A 84 -2.65 -8.50 5.63
N LEU A 85 -2.78 -8.52 6.95
CA LEU A 85 -2.40 -7.37 7.77
C LEU A 85 -0.87 -7.32 7.96
N PRO A 86 -0.27 -6.14 8.14
CA PRO A 86 1.18 -5.97 8.26
C PRO A 86 1.79 -6.73 9.46
N TYR A 87 1.01 -7.03 10.47
CA TYR A 87 1.43 -7.82 11.64
C TYR A 87 1.94 -9.23 11.29
N GLN A 88 1.50 -9.79 10.16
CA GLN A 88 1.81 -11.16 9.73
C GLN A 88 3.04 -11.26 8.82
N ASP A 89 3.61 -10.15 8.37
CA ASP A 89 4.66 -10.13 7.35
C ASP A 89 5.85 -11.00 7.71
N LEU A 90 6.40 -10.85 8.93
CA LEU A 90 7.57 -11.61 9.34
C LEU A 90 7.32 -13.12 9.44
N HIS A 91 6.12 -13.53 9.87
CA HIS A 91 5.73 -14.94 9.90
C HIS A 91 5.64 -15.54 8.49
N ILE A 92 5.08 -14.77 7.54
CA ILE A 92 4.98 -15.19 6.14
C ILE A 92 6.38 -15.23 5.51
N MET A 93 7.26 -14.25 5.78
CA MET A 93 8.64 -14.23 5.32
C MET A 93 9.45 -15.43 5.86
N ASP A 94 9.24 -15.83 7.13
CA ASP A 94 9.87 -17.03 7.70
C ASP A 94 9.41 -18.30 6.98
N ALA A 95 8.11 -18.42 6.67
CA ALA A 95 7.59 -19.56 5.91
C ALA A 95 8.14 -19.58 4.46
N CYS A 96 8.23 -18.41 3.81
CA CYS A 96 8.84 -18.28 2.48
C CYS A 96 10.31 -18.72 2.48
N LEU A 97 11.09 -18.34 3.49
CA LEU A 97 12.48 -18.77 3.66
C LEU A 97 12.60 -20.28 3.79
N GLU A 98 11.77 -20.91 4.64
CA GLU A 98 11.82 -22.37 4.83
C GLU A 98 11.47 -23.12 3.55
N CYS A 99 10.50 -22.59 2.78
CA CYS A 99 10.02 -23.24 1.55
C CYS A 99 10.73 -22.76 0.28
N LYS A 100 11.62 -21.78 0.36
CA LYS A 100 12.31 -21.12 -0.77
C LYS A 100 11.34 -20.55 -1.81
N VAL A 101 10.35 -19.80 -1.33
CA VAL A 101 9.32 -19.13 -2.12
C VAL A 101 9.61 -17.65 -2.17
N ASP A 102 9.47 -17.00 -3.33
CA ASP A 102 9.56 -15.55 -3.43
C ASP A 102 8.42 -14.86 -2.66
N TYR A 103 8.66 -13.65 -2.20
CA TYR A 103 7.72 -12.90 -1.36
C TYR A 103 7.45 -11.51 -1.94
N VAL A 104 6.20 -11.08 -1.89
CA VAL A 104 5.78 -9.70 -2.20
C VAL A 104 4.72 -9.28 -1.18
N ASP A 105 4.82 -8.04 -0.69
CA ASP A 105 3.79 -7.39 0.13
C ASP A 105 3.42 -6.00 -0.41
N THR A 106 2.52 -5.31 0.29
CA THR A 106 2.01 -3.99 -0.09
C THR A 106 2.28 -2.89 0.93
N ALA A 107 2.92 -3.21 2.04
CA ALA A 107 3.23 -2.31 3.14
C ALA A 107 4.45 -2.84 3.91
N ASN A 108 4.86 -2.15 4.98
CA ASN A 108 5.89 -2.64 5.89
C ASN A 108 5.30 -3.43 7.06
N TYR A 109 6.12 -4.25 7.71
CA TYR A 109 5.76 -4.88 8.98
C TYR A 109 5.48 -3.84 10.07
N GLU A 110 4.42 -4.05 10.81
CA GLU A 110 4.04 -3.22 11.96
C GLU A 110 3.82 -4.09 13.20
N PRO A 111 4.43 -3.76 14.36
CA PRO A 111 4.09 -4.41 15.62
C PRO A 111 2.63 -4.14 16.03
N GLU A 112 1.93 -5.14 16.57
CA GLU A 112 0.52 -4.99 16.98
C GLU A 112 0.30 -3.96 18.10
N ASP A 113 1.29 -3.83 18.99
CA ASP A 113 1.21 -3.00 20.20
C ASP A 113 1.67 -1.56 19.99
N THR A 114 2.35 -1.26 18.90
CA THR A 114 2.96 0.05 18.64
C THR A 114 2.86 0.42 17.17
N ALA A 115 2.32 1.60 16.85
CA ALA A 115 2.35 2.13 15.49
C ALA A 115 3.79 2.55 15.15
N LYS A 116 4.51 1.69 14.43
CA LYS A 116 5.89 1.93 13.95
C LYS A 116 6.03 1.46 12.52
N PHE A 117 6.05 2.40 11.62
CA PHE A 117 6.15 2.20 10.18
C PHE A 117 7.63 2.21 9.77
N GLU A 118 8.33 1.07 9.92
CA GLU A 118 9.77 0.96 9.70
C GLU A 118 10.12 -0.34 8.94
N TYR A 119 10.86 -0.23 7.85
CA TYR A 119 11.34 -1.39 7.08
C TYR A 119 12.47 -2.19 7.74
N LYS A 120 13.09 -1.67 8.80
CA LYS A 120 14.24 -2.32 9.44
C LYS A 120 14.03 -3.80 9.79
N TRP A 121 12.80 -4.16 10.18
CA TRP A 121 12.43 -5.53 10.55
C TRP A 121 12.53 -6.48 9.35
N GLN A 122 12.03 -6.06 8.20
CA GLN A 122 12.05 -6.84 6.97
C GLN A 122 13.43 -6.77 6.29
N TRP A 123 14.11 -5.62 6.31
CA TRP A 123 15.48 -5.52 5.79
C TRP A 123 16.48 -6.42 6.52
N ALA A 124 16.23 -6.74 7.80
CA ALA A 124 17.05 -7.70 8.55
C ALA A 124 17.03 -9.12 7.95
N TYR A 125 16.07 -9.42 7.08
CA TYR A 125 15.98 -10.70 6.37
C TYR A 125 16.87 -10.77 5.12
N ARG A 126 17.47 -9.67 4.67
CA ARG A 126 18.20 -9.58 3.39
C ARG A 126 19.19 -10.72 3.18
N GLU A 127 20.12 -10.93 4.11
CA GLU A 127 21.13 -12.00 3.99
C GLU A 127 20.52 -13.40 3.96
N ARG A 128 19.44 -13.62 4.70
CA ARG A 128 18.75 -14.93 4.74
C ARG A 128 18.11 -15.23 3.39
N PHE A 129 17.47 -14.25 2.76
CA PHE A 129 16.88 -14.34 1.42
C PHE A 129 17.96 -14.49 0.34
N GLU A 130 19.08 -13.77 0.43
CA GLU A 130 20.24 -13.92 -0.46
C GLU A 130 20.78 -15.36 -0.42
N LYS A 131 21.01 -15.90 0.77
CA LYS A 131 21.50 -17.28 0.97
C LYS A 131 20.50 -18.33 0.48
N ALA A 132 19.19 -18.05 0.59
CA ALA A 132 18.14 -18.95 0.11
C ALA A 132 17.96 -18.88 -1.42
N GLY A 133 18.49 -17.84 -2.08
CA GLY A 133 18.37 -17.62 -3.52
C GLY A 133 16.99 -17.13 -3.96
N ILE A 134 16.24 -16.48 -3.06
CA ILE A 134 14.87 -15.99 -3.29
C ILE A 134 14.79 -14.46 -3.15
N THR A 135 13.76 -13.88 -3.73
CA THR A 135 13.49 -12.44 -3.73
C THR A 135 12.36 -12.11 -2.78
N ALA A 136 12.52 -11.09 -1.95
CA ALA A 136 11.42 -10.37 -1.32
C ALA A 136 11.32 -8.97 -1.92
N LEU A 137 10.16 -8.61 -2.43
CA LEU A 137 9.81 -7.28 -2.91
C LEU A 137 8.86 -6.65 -1.90
N LEU A 138 9.31 -5.58 -1.26
CA LEU A 138 8.57 -4.90 -0.20
C LEU A 138 7.81 -3.68 -0.72
N GLY A 139 6.64 -3.47 -0.16
CA GLY A 139 5.84 -2.29 -0.42
C GLY A 139 5.40 -2.17 -1.88
N SER A 140 4.92 -3.24 -2.52
CA SER A 140 4.40 -3.18 -3.89
C SER A 140 2.91 -2.85 -3.90
N GLY A 141 2.53 -1.77 -3.22
CA GLY A 141 1.23 -1.11 -3.26
C GLY A 141 1.27 0.14 -4.13
N PHE A 142 0.46 1.16 -3.77
CA PHE A 142 0.60 2.46 -4.42
C PHE A 142 1.57 3.36 -3.65
N ASP A 143 1.26 3.63 -2.42
CA ASP A 143 2.04 4.29 -1.38
C ASP A 143 2.03 3.40 -0.11
N PRO A 144 3.11 2.68 0.13
CA PRO A 144 4.33 2.53 -0.67
C PRO A 144 4.14 1.70 -1.95
N GLY A 145 4.96 1.98 -2.95
CA GLY A 145 5.04 1.16 -4.17
C GLY A 145 5.14 1.97 -5.44
N VAL A 146 4.02 2.30 -6.09
CA VAL A 146 4.03 3.10 -7.32
C VAL A 146 4.74 4.44 -7.11
N THR A 147 4.60 5.07 -5.96
CA THR A 147 5.34 6.29 -5.56
C THR A 147 6.85 6.09 -5.59
N GLY A 148 7.36 4.95 -5.09
CA GLY A 148 8.76 4.57 -5.19
C GLY A 148 9.21 4.33 -6.63
N VAL A 149 8.38 3.67 -7.44
CA VAL A 149 8.65 3.50 -8.88
C VAL A 149 8.66 4.84 -9.60
N PHE A 150 7.76 5.78 -9.28
CA PHE A 150 7.78 7.14 -9.82
C PHE A 150 9.08 7.87 -9.46
N CYS A 151 9.59 7.68 -8.23
CA CYS A 151 10.88 8.25 -7.83
C CYS A 151 12.05 7.70 -8.65
N ALA A 152 12.13 6.38 -8.82
CA ALA A 152 13.15 5.74 -9.66
C ALA A 152 13.04 6.18 -11.14
N TYR A 153 11.79 6.30 -11.64
CA TYR A 153 11.53 6.76 -13.01
C TYR A 153 11.92 8.23 -13.21
N ALA A 154 11.57 9.09 -12.26
CA ALA A 154 11.97 10.49 -12.27
C ALA A 154 13.51 10.64 -12.27
N GLN A 155 14.20 9.90 -11.39
CA GLN A 155 15.66 9.88 -11.33
C GLN A 155 16.29 9.42 -12.64
N LYS A 156 15.74 8.37 -13.26
CA LYS A 156 16.28 7.81 -14.50
C LYS A 156 16.10 8.73 -15.70
N HIS A 157 14.94 9.39 -15.83
CA HIS A 157 14.53 10.05 -17.06
C HIS A 157 14.48 11.58 -16.99
N TYR A 158 14.21 12.16 -15.80
CA TYR A 158 13.91 13.58 -15.67
C TYR A 158 14.94 14.40 -14.92
N PHE A 159 15.75 13.76 -14.06
CA PHE A 159 16.69 14.47 -13.19
C PHE A 159 18.09 13.86 -13.25
N ASP A 160 19.09 14.70 -13.11
CA ASP A 160 20.46 14.29 -12.76
C ASP A 160 20.60 14.17 -11.25
N GLU A 161 19.86 15.02 -10.49
CA GLU A 161 19.78 15.01 -9.04
C GLU A 161 18.39 15.46 -8.60
N ILE A 162 17.73 14.66 -7.75
CA ILE A 162 16.45 15.01 -7.12
C ILE A 162 16.74 15.66 -5.77
N HIS A 163 16.24 16.87 -5.56
CA HIS A 163 16.40 17.59 -4.30
C HIS A 163 15.24 17.36 -3.34
N THR A 164 13.99 17.43 -3.84
CA THR A 164 12.82 17.23 -2.98
C THR A 164 11.79 16.31 -3.62
N ILE A 165 11.09 15.57 -2.75
CA ILE A 165 9.97 14.71 -3.11
C ILE A 165 8.81 15.05 -2.18
N ASP A 166 7.68 15.48 -2.73
CA ASP A 166 6.42 15.60 -2.01
C ASP A 166 5.46 14.55 -2.56
N ILE A 167 5.11 13.56 -1.74
CA ILE A 167 4.17 12.49 -2.06
C ILE A 167 2.79 12.96 -1.66
N LEU A 168 1.84 12.89 -2.59
CA LEU A 168 0.48 13.38 -2.42
C LEU A 168 -0.51 12.23 -2.61
N ASP A 169 -1.19 11.81 -1.55
CA ASP A 169 -2.31 10.87 -1.62
C ASP A 169 -3.64 11.60 -1.46
N CYS A 170 -4.37 11.68 -2.57
CA CYS A 170 -5.68 12.28 -2.60
C CYS A 170 -6.77 11.25 -2.90
N ASN A 171 -7.65 11.05 -1.93
CA ASN A 171 -8.94 10.41 -2.17
C ASN A 171 -10.06 11.44 -2.21
N GLY A 172 -10.54 11.76 -3.41
CA GLY A 172 -11.70 12.61 -3.64
C GLY A 172 -13.04 11.86 -3.69
N GLY A 173 -13.04 10.58 -3.27
CA GLY A 173 -14.23 9.73 -3.26
C GLY A 173 -15.21 10.09 -2.14
N ASP A 174 -16.51 9.87 -2.42
CA ASP A 174 -17.60 9.98 -1.47
C ASP A 174 -18.37 8.66 -1.40
N HIS A 175 -18.37 8.01 -0.25
CA HIS A 175 -19.11 6.77 0.03
C HIS A 175 -20.45 7.03 0.73
N GLY A 176 -20.79 8.27 1.05
CA GLY A 176 -22.07 8.69 1.65
C GLY A 176 -22.26 8.31 3.12
N TYR A 177 -21.25 7.80 3.82
CA TYR A 177 -21.27 7.66 5.28
C TYR A 177 -20.69 8.91 5.95
N PRO A 178 -21.24 9.33 7.10
CA PRO A 178 -20.66 10.43 7.88
C PRO A 178 -19.22 10.16 8.30
N PHE A 179 -18.91 8.89 8.62
CA PHE A 179 -17.59 8.42 8.99
C PHE A 179 -17.41 6.95 8.57
N ALA A 180 -16.39 6.68 7.79
CA ALA A 180 -15.91 5.36 7.42
C ALA A 180 -14.46 5.47 6.95
N THR A 181 -13.75 4.35 6.92
CA THR A 181 -12.37 4.28 6.40
C THR A 181 -12.35 3.49 5.10
N ASN A 182 -11.48 3.85 4.16
CA ASN A 182 -11.41 3.21 2.85
C ASN A 182 -10.55 1.93 2.84
N PHE A 183 -9.77 1.70 3.89
CA PHE A 183 -9.02 0.47 4.16
C PHE A 183 -9.21 0.07 5.63
N ASN A 184 -8.43 -0.87 6.16
CA ASN A 184 -8.61 -1.39 7.50
C ASN A 184 -8.77 -0.26 8.53
N PRO A 185 -9.89 -0.16 9.26
CA PRO A 185 -10.15 0.96 10.15
C PRO A 185 -9.09 1.14 11.24
N GLU A 186 -8.59 0.04 11.79
CA GLU A 186 -7.58 0.09 12.85
C GLU A 186 -6.27 0.70 12.34
N ILE A 187 -5.77 0.22 11.18
CA ILE A 187 -4.54 0.74 10.57
C ILE A 187 -4.71 2.22 10.24
N ASN A 188 -5.80 2.59 9.55
CA ASN A 188 -6.08 3.98 9.20
C ASN A 188 -6.14 4.91 10.43
N LEU A 189 -6.86 4.53 11.48
CA LEU A 189 -7.00 5.36 12.66
C LEU A 189 -5.69 5.50 13.44
N ARG A 190 -4.87 4.44 13.52
CA ARG A 190 -3.55 4.47 14.16
C ARG A 190 -2.59 5.37 13.40
N GLU A 191 -2.55 5.26 12.09
CA GLU A 191 -1.71 6.08 11.21
C GLU A 191 -2.03 7.57 11.36
N VAL A 192 -3.30 7.95 11.24
CA VAL A 192 -3.73 9.35 11.29
C VAL A 192 -3.60 9.98 12.69
N SER A 193 -3.66 9.18 13.76
CA SER A 193 -3.48 9.65 15.14
C SER A 193 -2.02 9.62 15.63
N ALA A 194 -1.11 9.02 14.85
CA ALA A 194 0.32 9.01 15.18
C ALA A 194 0.99 10.36 14.89
N ASN A 195 2.15 10.59 15.53
CA ASN A 195 3.00 11.72 15.19
C ASN A 195 3.39 11.66 13.70
N GLY A 196 3.35 12.80 13.02
CA GLY A 196 3.90 12.93 11.69
C GLY A 196 5.42 12.96 11.73
N SER A 197 6.05 12.63 10.61
CA SER A 197 7.47 12.93 10.44
C SER A 197 7.82 12.99 8.94
N TYR A 198 8.91 13.68 8.64
CA TYR A 198 9.43 13.79 7.30
C TYR A 198 10.96 13.81 7.31
N TRP A 199 11.56 13.56 6.16
CA TRP A 199 13.01 13.62 5.99
C TRP A 199 13.43 14.99 5.50
N GLU A 200 14.44 15.61 6.15
CA GLU A 200 15.03 16.88 5.73
C GLU A 200 16.51 16.94 6.10
N ASP A 201 17.36 17.29 5.15
CA ASP A 201 18.80 17.52 5.31
C ASP A 201 19.54 16.40 6.09
N GLY A 202 19.21 15.15 5.78
CA GLY A 202 19.89 14.00 6.36
C GLY A 202 19.36 13.54 7.72
N HIS A 203 18.22 14.06 8.18
CA HIS A 203 17.63 13.67 9.48
C HIS A 203 16.10 13.66 9.44
N TRP A 204 15.50 12.95 10.40
CA TRP A 204 14.06 12.94 10.61
C TRP A 204 13.63 14.20 11.38
N VAL A 205 12.56 14.82 10.93
CA VAL A 205 11.85 15.89 11.63
C VAL A 205 10.51 15.35 12.08
N GLU A 206 10.29 15.28 13.41
CA GLU A 206 9.02 14.83 13.99
C GLU A 206 8.05 16.01 14.15
N THR A 207 6.75 15.74 14.00
CA THR A 207 5.66 16.71 14.17
C THR A 207 4.56 16.12 15.03
N GLU A 208 3.73 16.98 15.62
CA GLU A 208 2.48 16.52 16.23
C GLU A 208 1.52 15.94 15.15
N PRO A 209 0.58 15.08 15.54
CA PRO A 209 -0.41 14.56 14.61
C PRO A 209 -1.14 15.68 13.88
N MET A 210 -1.17 15.63 12.54
CA MET A 210 -1.88 16.60 11.68
C MET A 210 -1.44 18.06 11.89
N GLU A 211 -0.22 18.32 12.41
CA GLU A 211 0.27 19.67 12.72
C GLU A 211 0.37 20.57 11.49
N PHE A 212 0.79 19.99 10.37
CA PHE A 212 0.99 20.72 9.14
C PHE A 212 -0.05 20.34 8.10
N LYS A 213 -0.56 21.34 7.40
CA LYS A 213 -1.49 21.16 6.29
C LYS A 213 -1.10 21.96 5.05
N SER A 214 -1.73 21.63 3.95
CA SER A 214 -1.67 22.33 2.68
C SER A 214 -3.02 22.24 1.98
N VAL A 215 -3.23 23.07 0.98
CA VAL A 215 -4.32 22.96 -0.01
C VAL A 215 -3.69 22.76 -1.38
N TYR A 216 -4.12 21.72 -2.08
CA TYR A 216 -3.60 21.44 -3.42
C TYR A 216 -4.76 21.25 -4.41
N ASP A 217 -4.57 21.75 -5.65
CA ASP A 217 -5.54 21.59 -6.73
C ASP A 217 -5.17 20.35 -7.55
N PHE A 218 -5.72 19.20 -7.12
CA PHE A 218 -5.43 17.91 -7.73
C PHE A 218 -6.06 17.77 -9.10
N PRO A 219 -5.28 17.42 -10.14
CA PRO A 219 -5.82 17.15 -11.47
C PRO A 219 -7.01 16.19 -11.44
N GLU A 220 -8.11 16.57 -12.06
CA GLU A 220 -9.38 15.81 -12.16
C GLU A 220 -10.15 15.58 -10.84
N VAL A 221 -9.65 16.04 -9.71
CA VAL A 221 -10.32 15.99 -8.40
C VAL A 221 -10.67 17.36 -7.88
N GLY A 222 -9.81 18.37 -8.13
CA GLY A 222 -9.96 19.73 -7.62
C GLY A 222 -9.29 19.95 -6.27
N LYS A 223 -9.56 21.13 -5.67
CA LYS A 223 -8.92 21.55 -4.42
C LYS A 223 -9.32 20.70 -3.23
N LYS A 224 -8.32 20.21 -2.50
CA LYS A 224 -8.49 19.43 -1.26
C LYS A 224 -7.50 19.89 -0.22
N ASP A 225 -7.94 19.86 1.05
CA ASP A 225 -7.05 19.94 2.20
C ASP A 225 -6.29 18.64 2.35
N MET A 226 -4.99 18.72 2.56
CA MET A 226 -4.12 17.58 2.83
C MET A 226 -3.22 17.87 4.03
N TYR A 227 -2.85 16.82 4.74
CA TYR A 227 -2.10 16.91 6.00
C TYR A 227 -0.84 16.09 5.92
N LEU A 228 0.25 16.61 6.53
CA LEU A 228 1.51 15.91 6.62
C LEU A 228 1.40 14.77 7.63
N LEU A 229 1.77 13.57 7.18
CA LEU A 229 1.84 12.36 7.99
C LEU A 229 3.25 11.75 7.87
N HIS A 230 3.57 10.83 8.77
CA HIS A 230 4.63 9.86 8.52
C HIS A 230 4.10 8.78 7.56
N HIS A 231 4.95 8.32 6.65
CA HIS A 231 4.66 7.16 5.82
C HIS A 231 5.94 6.38 5.51
N GLU A 232 5.84 5.06 5.40
CA GLU A 232 7.00 4.16 5.40
C GLU A 232 7.94 4.32 4.20
N GLU A 233 7.43 4.70 3.02
CA GLU A 233 8.31 4.87 1.86
C GLU A 233 9.31 6.01 2.02
N ILE A 234 9.07 6.96 2.93
CA ILE A 234 10.05 8.01 3.22
C ILE A 234 11.38 7.40 3.66
N GLU A 235 11.33 6.30 4.48
CA GLU A 235 12.53 5.63 4.96
C GLU A 235 13.32 4.97 3.81
N SER A 236 12.63 4.26 2.93
CA SER A 236 13.28 3.60 1.80
C SER A 236 13.78 4.58 0.75
N LEU A 237 13.03 5.65 0.46
CA LEU A 237 13.43 6.68 -0.49
C LEU A 237 14.62 7.51 0.02
N ALA A 238 14.64 7.88 1.31
CA ALA A 238 15.78 8.57 1.92
C ALA A 238 17.09 7.77 1.80
N LYS A 239 16.98 6.44 1.87
CA LYS A 239 18.10 5.52 1.71
C LYS A 239 18.52 5.31 0.26
N ASN A 240 17.54 5.20 -0.66
CA ASN A 240 17.77 4.69 -2.02
C ASN A 240 17.84 5.79 -3.08
N ILE A 241 17.38 7.03 -2.80
CA ILE A 241 17.48 8.18 -3.72
C ILE A 241 18.65 9.07 -3.32
N PRO A 242 19.80 9.00 -4.04
CA PRO A 242 20.98 9.77 -3.69
C PRO A 242 20.74 11.28 -3.82
N GLY A 243 21.24 12.05 -2.85
CA GLY A 243 21.22 13.51 -2.90
C GLY A 243 19.89 14.15 -2.48
N VAL A 244 18.86 13.38 -2.18
CA VAL A 244 17.56 13.91 -1.76
C VAL A 244 17.70 14.66 -0.41
N GLN A 245 17.23 15.90 -0.40
CA GLN A 245 17.33 16.81 0.75
C GLN A 245 16.05 16.78 1.58
N ARG A 246 14.87 16.64 0.95
CA ARG A 246 13.58 16.59 1.65
C ARG A 246 12.62 15.60 1.01
N ILE A 247 11.95 14.79 1.87
CA ILE A 247 10.84 13.91 1.48
C ILE A 247 9.69 14.11 2.45
N ARG A 248 8.49 14.41 1.93
CA ARG A 248 7.27 14.59 2.72
C ARG A 248 6.13 13.77 2.12
N PHE A 249 5.25 13.28 2.98
CA PHE A 249 4.02 12.60 2.59
C PHE A 249 2.80 13.39 3.07
N PHE A 250 1.81 13.52 2.22
CA PHE A 250 0.55 14.22 2.51
C PHE A 250 -0.64 13.37 2.09
N MET A 251 -1.63 13.26 2.98
CA MET A 251 -2.89 12.59 2.72
C MET A 251 -4.07 13.56 2.90
N THR A 252 -5.11 13.39 2.08
CA THR A 252 -6.30 14.23 2.12
C THR A 252 -7.35 13.69 3.08
N PHE A 253 -7.95 14.59 3.88
CA PHE A 253 -9.07 14.26 4.76
C PHE A 253 -10.18 15.29 4.64
N GLY A 254 -11.43 14.79 4.59
CA GLY A 254 -12.61 15.64 4.64
C GLY A 254 -12.92 16.12 6.07
N GLN A 255 -13.52 17.30 6.20
CA GLN A 255 -13.84 17.89 7.51
C GLN A 255 -14.75 16.99 8.37
N SER A 256 -15.70 16.26 7.76
CA SER A 256 -16.53 15.28 8.48
C SER A 256 -15.69 14.19 9.13
N TYR A 257 -14.73 13.62 8.38
CA TYR A 257 -13.82 12.59 8.90
C TYR A 257 -13.04 13.12 10.11
N LEU A 258 -12.39 14.29 9.98
CA LEU A 258 -11.58 14.88 11.05
C LEU A 258 -12.39 15.18 12.31
N THR A 259 -13.62 15.67 12.14
CA THR A 259 -14.51 15.98 13.28
C THR A 259 -14.87 14.72 14.06
N HIS A 260 -15.25 13.65 13.37
CA HIS A 260 -15.58 12.38 14.02
C HIS A 260 -14.35 11.74 14.67
N MET A 261 -13.24 11.71 13.96
CA MET A 261 -11.98 11.17 14.48
C MET A 261 -11.55 11.88 15.76
N LYS A 262 -11.59 13.22 15.79
CA LYS A 262 -11.26 13.99 16.99
C LYS A 262 -12.20 13.69 18.16
N CYS A 263 -13.50 13.52 17.90
CA CYS A 263 -14.45 13.11 18.94
C CYS A 263 -14.12 11.73 19.49
N LEU A 264 -13.85 10.75 18.63
CA LEU A 264 -13.51 9.38 19.03
C LEU A 264 -12.20 9.32 19.82
N GLU A 265 -11.20 10.11 19.42
CA GLU A 265 -9.95 10.26 20.15
C GLU A 265 -10.19 10.81 21.56
N ASN A 266 -10.92 11.92 21.66
CA ASN A 266 -11.18 12.62 22.92
C ASN A 266 -11.95 11.75 23.95
N VAL A 267 -12.74 10.80 23.51
CA VAL A 267 -13.45 9.84 24.38
C VAL A 267 -12.70 8.53 24.57
N GLY A 268 -11.49 8.40 24.06
CA GLY A 268 -10.63 7.21 24.23
C GLY A 268 -10.98 6.02 23.34
N MET A 269 -11.85 6.19 22.32
CA MET A 269 -12.24 5.09 21.43
C MET A 269 -11.13 4.62 20.48
N LEU A 270 -10.06 5.38 20.32
CA LEU A 270 -8.88 4.99 19.52
C LEU A 270 -7.83 4.24 20.34
N SER A 271 -8.05 4.02 21.65
CA SER A 271 -7.09 3.33 22.52
C SER A 271 -6.94 1.86 22.15
N THR A 272 -5.69 1.39 22.12
CA THR A 272 -5.32 -0.03 22.03
C THR A 272 -5.24 -0.72 23.40
N ALA A 273 -5.24 0.06 24.50
CA ALA A 273 -5.23 -0.47 25.84
C ALA A 273 -6.64 -1.02 26.20
N PRO A 274 -6.75 -2.25 26.76
CA PRO A 274 -8.03 -2.80 27.15
C PRO A 274 -8.65 -2.03 28.30
N VAL A 275 -10.00 -1.93 28.29
CA VAL A 275 -10.82 -1.39 29.36
C VAL A 275 -11.78 -2.45 29.87
N GLU A 276 -12.05 -2.46 31.17
CA GLU A 276 -13.03 -3.37 31.75
C GLU A 276 -14.46 -2.85 31.54
N PHE A 277 -15.34 -3.68 30.98
CA PHE A 277 -16.76 -3.41 30.82
C PHE A 277 -17.58 -4.64 31.14
N ASN A 278 -18.41 -4.56 32.20
CA ASN A 278 -19.27 -5.67 32.68
C ASN A 278 -18.50 -7.00 32.93
N GLY A 279 -17.29 -6.93 33.49
CA GLY A 279 -16.45 -8.10 33.77
C GLY A 279 -15.78 -8.71 32.55
N GLN A 280 -15.73 -8.01 31.43
CA GLN A 280 -15.01 -8.38 30.21
C GLN A 280 -14.02 -7.29 29.84
N GLU A 281 -12.84 -7.69 29.34
CA GLU A 281 -11.89 -6.77 28.72
C GLU A 281 -12.30 -6.46 27.28
N ILE A 282 -12.38 -5.17 26.96
CA ILE A 282 -12.69 -4.67 25.61
C ILE A 282 -11.56 -3.72 25.19
N VAL A 283 -11.01 -3.94 24.00
CA VAL A 283 -10.08 -3.00 23.38
C VAL A 283 -10.91 -1.99 22.57
N PRO A 284 -10.92 -0.69 22.94
CA PRO A 284 -11.81 0.31 22.34
C PRO A 284 -11.71 0.40 20.81
N ILE A 285 -10.52 0.46 20.24
CA ILE A 285 -10.33 0.54 18.78
C ILE A 285 -10.86 -0.71 18.05
N GLN A 286 -10.75 -1.90 18.65
CA GLN A 286 -11.29 -3.14 18.07
C GLN A 286 -12.82 -3.16 18.10
N PHE A 287 -13.41 -2.60 19.16
CA PHE A 287 -14.85 -2.43 19.23
C PHE A 287 -15.36 -1.41 18.21
N LEU A 288 -14.67 -0.27 18.07
CA LEU A 288 -14.97 0.72 17.03
C LEU A 288 -14.89 0.11 15.63
N LYS A 289 -13.83 -0.64 15.34
CA LYS A 289 -13.67 -1.35 14.06
C LYS A 289 -14.86 -2.27 13.74
N ALA A 290 -15.42 -2.94 14.75
CA ALA A 290 -16.59 -3.82 14.56
C ALA A 290 -17.87 -3.04 14.25
N LEU A 291 -17.96 -1.75 14.59
CA LEU A 291 -19.12 -0.88 14.31
C LEU A 291 -19.02 -0.19 12.94
N LEU A 292 -17.81 0.00 12.41
CA LEU A 292 -17.61 0.68 11.14
C LEU A 292 -17.96 -0.22 9.95
N PRO A 293 -18.39 0.37 8.82
CA PRO A 293 -18.59 -0.38 7.59
C PRO A 293 -17.30 -1.11 7.16
N ASP A 294 -17.43 -2.36 6.70
CA ASP A 294 -16.30 -3.05 6.06
C ASP A 294 -15.88 -2.27 4.80
N PRO A 295 -14.60 -1.86 4.68
CA PRO A 295 -14.10 -1.14 3.52
C PRO A 295 -14.39 -1.84 2.19
N ALA A 296 -14.42 -3.17 2.15
CA ALA A 296 -14.80 -3.93 0.95
C ALA A 296 -16.26 -3.67 0.52
N SER A 297 -17.14 -3.29 1.46
CA SER A 297 -18.55 -2.98 1.16
C SER A 297 -18.77 -1.58 0.57
N LEU A 298 -17.76 -0.72 0.55
CA LEU A 298 -17.86 0.65 0.05
C LEU A 298 -17.85 0.72 -1.49
N GLY A 299 -17.31 -0.29 -2.17
CA GLY A 299 -17.13 -0.30 -3.62
C GLY A 299 -18.36 0.11 -4.43
N PRO A 300 -19.55 -0.47 -4.23
CA PRO A 300 -20.73 -0.18 -5.07
C PRO A 300 -21.27 1.24 -4.89
N ARG A 301 -20.89 1.94 -3.84
CA ARG A 301 -21.45 3.25 -3.49
C ARG A 301 -20.48 4.42 -3.55
N THR A 302 -19.16 4.15 -3.54
CA THR A 302 -18.16 5.21 -3.59
C THR A 302 -18.09 5.82 -4.99
N VAL A 303 -18.28 7.13 -5.09
CA VAL A 303 -18.18 7.90 -6.34
C VAL A 303 -17.06 8.93 -6.23
N GLY A 304 -16.48 9.31 -7.35
CA GLY A 304 -15.37 10.25 -7.40
C GLY A 304 -14.07 9.59 -7.79
N LYS A 305 -12.96 10.29 -7.62
CA LYS A 305 -11.65 9.86 -8.11
C LYS A 305 -10.58 9.98 -7.02
N THR A 306 -9.56 9.16 -7.12
CA THR A 306 -8.28 9.37 -6.43
C THR A 306 -7.31 10.09 -7.36
N ASN A 307 -6.33 10.77 -6.77
CA ASN A 307 -5.16 11.30 -7.47
C ASN A 307 -3.95 11.11 -6.55
N ILE A 308 -3.06 10.19 -6.92
CA ILE A 308 -1.90 9.85 -6.09
C ILE A 308 -0.64 9.99 -6.94
N GLY A 309 0.39 10.64 -6.38
CA GLY A 309 1.63 10.84 -7.10
C GLY A 309 2.68 11.62 -6.35
N CYS A 310 3.76 12.00 -7.05
CA CYS A 310 4.92 12.64 -6.46
C CYS A 310 5.29 13.91 -7.22
N ILE A 311 5.44 15.01 -6.49
CA ILE A 311 6.04 16.24 -7.01
C ILE A 311 7.54 16.20 -6.69
N PHE A 312 8.33 16.38 -7.75
CA PHE A 312 9.78 16.37 -7.66
C PHE A 312 10.33 17.76 -7.96
N THR A 313 11.36 18.16 -7.23
CA THR A 313 12.24 19.27 -7.63
C THR A 313 13.68 18.81 -7.65
N GLY A 314 14.49 19.35 -8.56
CA GLY A 314 15.88 18.97 -8.69
C GLY A 314 16.54 19.66 -9.89
N VAL A 315 17.59 19.06 -10.41
CA VAL A 315 18.38 19.58 -11.51
C VAL A 315 18.44 18.60 -12.67
N LYS A 316 18.32 19.12 -13.90
CA LYS A 316 18.61 18.41 -15.16
C LYS A 316 19.44 19.30 -16.09
N ASP A 317 20.58 18.79 -16.57
CA ASP A 317 21.49 19.53 -17.45
C ASP A 317 21.88 20.91 -16.88
N GLY A 318 22.11 20.99 -15.56
CA GLY A 318 22.46 22.21 -14.83
C GLY A 318 21.34 23.22 -14.67
N LYS A 319 20.07 22.87 -14.93
CA LYS A 319 18.91 23.74 -14.77
C LYS A 319 17.97 23.16 -13.74
N GLU A 320 17.37 24.04 -12.93
CA GLU A 320 16.29 23.68 -12.03
C GLU A 320 15.10 23.16 -12.83
N LYS A 321 14.47 22.12 -12.30
CA LYS A 321 13.31 21.46 -12.88
C LYS A 321 12.37 21.01 -11.80
N SER A 322 11.05 21.07 -12.11
CA SER A 322 10.01 20.44 -11.29
C SER A 322 9.05 19.66 -12.18
N ILE A 323 8.58 18.51 -11.69
CA ILE A 323 7.53 17.72 -12.35
C ILE A 323 6.60 17.11 -11.31
N TYR A 324 5.38 16.81 -11.73
CA TYR A 324 4.44 15.98 -10.99
C TYR A 324 4.12 14.72 -11.79
N ILE A 325 4.47 13.55 -11.27
CA ILE A 325 4.07 12.25 -11.82
C ILE A 325 2.92 11.73 -10.97
N TYR A 326 1.78 11.43 -11.60
CA TYR A 326 0.58 11.05 -10.88
C TYR A 326 -0.30 10.08 -11.66
N ASN A 327 -1.13 9.35 -10.91
CA ASN A 327 -2.23 8.53 -11.44
C ASN A 327 -3.57 9.13 -11.01
N VAL A 328 -4.58 8.98 -11.84
CA VAL A 328 -5.98 9.26 -11.50
C VAL A 328 -6.79 7.99 -11.67
N CYS A 329 -7.55 7.60 -10.65
CA CYS A 329 -8.33 6.40 -10.64
C CYS A 329 -9.79 6.70 -10.25
N ASP A 330 -10.76 6.20 -11.03
CA ASP A 330 -12.20 6.42 -10.77
C ASP A 330 -12.78 5.24 -10.00
N HIS A 331 -13.44 5.51 -8.87
CA HIS A 331 -14.01 4.48 -8.00
C HIS A 331 -15.02 3.58 -8.70
N GLN A 332 -15.88 4.14 -9.54
CA GLN A 332 -16.92 3.38 -10.22
C GLN A 332 -16.39 2.54 -11.38
N GLU A 333 -15.35 3.03 -12.07
CA GLU A 333 -14.70 2.24 -13.12
C GLU A 333 -13.95 1.05 -12.51
N CYS A 334 -13.26 1.24 -11.38
CA CYS A 334 -12.65 0.13 -10.63
C CYS A 334 -13.70 -0.88 -10.17
N TYR A 335 -14.83 -0.40 -9.65
CA TYR A 335 -15.90 -1.28 -9.20
C TYR A 335 -16.49 -2.11 -10.34
N LYS A 336 -16.70 -1.54 -11.52
CA LYS A 336 -17.18 -2.26 -12.71
C LYS A 336 -16.20 -3.34 -13.15
N GLU A 337 -14.91 -3.12 -13.01
CA GLU A 337 -13.89 -4.06 -13.47
C GLU A 337 -13.65 -5.20 -12.48
N VAL A 338 -13.49 -4.91 -11.18
CA VAL A 338 -13.03 -5.88 -10.18
C VAL A 338 -13.87 -5.89 -8.89
N GLU A 339 -15.04 -5.28 -8.90
CA GLU A 339 -15.98 -5.19 -7.76
C GLU A 339 -15.36 -4.60 -6.49
N SER A 340 -14.36 -3.71 -6.65
CA SER A 340 -13.64 -3.04 -5.56
C SER A 340 -13.51 -1.54 -5.82
N GLN A 341 -13.43 -0.76 -4.73
CA GLN A 341 -13.19 0.68 -4.81
C GLN A 341 -11.75 1.02 -5.24
N ALA A 342 -11.52 2.29 -5.64
CA ALA A 342 -10.22 2.74 -6.13
C ALA A 342 -9.08 2.55 -5.12
N ILE A 343 -9.28 2.73 -3.82
CA ILE A 343 -8.21 2.54 -2.81
C ILE A 343 -7.71 1.09 -2.77
N SER A 344 -8.61 0.11 -2.83
CA SER A 344 -8.21 -1.30 -2.96
C SER A 344 -7.58 -1.59 -4.33
N TYR A 345 -8.06 -0.91 -5.38
CA TYR A 345 -7.58 -1.09 -6.75
C TYR A 345 -6.15 -0.53 -6.92
N THR A 346 -5.90 0.67 -6.44
CA THR A 346 -4.58 1.32 -6.51
C THR A 346 -3.51 0.54 -5.74
N THR A 347 -3.88 -0.22 -4.69
CA THR A 347 -2.96 -1.10 -3.96
C THR A 347 -2.84 -2.49 -4.59
N GLY A 348 -3.95 -3.09 -5.03
CA GLY A 348 -3.95 -4.48 -5.50
C GLY A 348 -3.38 -4.67 -6.91
N VAL A 349 -3.55 -3.70 -7.80
CA VAL A 349 -2.94 -3.74 -9.15
C VAL A 349 -1.41 -3.76 -9.07
N PRO A 350 -0.76 -2.87 -8.31
CA PRO A 350 0.68 -2.89 -8.13
C PRO A 350 1.21 -4.17 -7.48
N ALA A 351 0.48 -4.75 -6.53
CA ALA A 351 0.86 -6.02 -5.92
C ALA A 351 0.94 -7.16 -6.95
N MET A 352 -0.02 -7.22 -7.88
CA MET A 352 0.02 -8.16 -9.02
C MET A 352 1.17 -7.82 -9.97
N ILE A 353 1.39 -6.53 -10.30
CA ILE A 353 2.49 -6.11 -11.18
C ILE A 353 3.85 -6.47 -10.59
N GLY A 354 4.11 -6.13 -9.32
CA GLY A 354 5.36 -6.48 -8.64
C GLY A 354 5.60 -7.99 -8.61
N SER A 355 4.55 -8.76 -8.33
CA SER A 355 4.61 -10.22 -8.37
C SER A 355 4.93 -10.73 -9.78
N MET A 356 4.31 -10.15 -10.81
CA MET A 356 4.62 -10.45 -12.21
C MET A 356 6.08 -10.13 -12.55
N MET A 357 6.62 -8.99 -12.12
CA MET A 357 8.03 -8.61 -12.35
C MET A 357 8.99 -9.64 -11.74
N VAL A 358 8.68 -10.13 -10.53
CA VAL A 358 9.52 -11.13 -9.85
C VAL A 358 9.44 -12.48 -10.57
N VAL A 359 8.25 -13.01 -10.85
CA VAL A 359 8.12 -14.36 -11.44
C VAL A 359 8.52 -14.44 -12.92
N THR A 360 8.48 -13.32 -13.64
CA THR A 360 8.97 -13.24 -15.03
C THR A 360 10.47 -13.00 -15.12
N GLY A 361 11.14 -12.76 -14.00
CA GLY A 361 12.58 -12.53 -13.93
C GLY A 361 13.01 -11.08 -14.17
N GLN A 362 12.09 -10.15 -14.44
CA GLN A 362 12.44 -8.74 -14.67
C GLN A 362 12.98 -8.08 -13.40
N TRP A 363 12.38 -8.40 -12.24
CA TRP A 363 12.81 -7.92 -10.92
C TRP A 363 13.27 -9.08 -10.01
N LYS A 364 13.84 -10.13 -10.59
CA LYS A 364 14.36 -11.29 -9.85
C LYS A 364 15.79 -11.06 -9.40
N LYS A 365 15.99 -10.89 -8.10
CA LYS A 365 17.30 -10.70 -7.48
C LYS A 365 17.25 -11.24 -6.05
N PRO A 366 18.15 -12.18 -5.66
CA PRO A 366 18.17 -12.71 -4.30
C PRO A 366 18.39 -11.62 -3.25
N GLY A 367 17.55 -11.60 -2.22
CA GLY A 367 17.59 -10.60 -1.15
C GLY A 367 16.23 -9.98 -0.86
N VAL A 368 16.24 -8.87 -0.13
CA VAL A 368 15.05 -8.08 0.25
C VAL A 368 15.22 -6.66 -0.29
N PHE A 369 14.25 -6.19 -1.05
CA PHE A 369 14.35 -4.93 -1.80
C PHE A 369 13.03 -4.16 -1.75
N ASN A 370 13.13 -2.83 -1.77
CA ASN A 370 12.02 -1.95 -2.09
C ASN A 370 11.94 -1.74 -3.62
N VAL A 371 10.81 -1.28 -4.10
CA VAL A 371 10.51 -1.19 -5.55
C VAL A 371 11.46 -0.25 -6.31
N GLU A 372 11.90 0.84 -5.69
CA GLU A 372 12.80 1.83 -6.27
C GLU A 372 14.24 1.31 -6.48
N GLU A 373 14.58 0.12 -5.95
CA GLU A 373 15.89 -0.52 -6.16
C GLU A 373 15.99 -1.27 -7.50
N PHE A 374 14.94 -1.23 -8.34
CA PHE A 374 14.84 -1.92 -9.63
C PHE A 374 14.67 -0.94 -10.79
N ASP A 375 14.81 -1.46 -12.03
CA ASP A 375 14.52 -0.67 -13.24
C ASP A 375 13.02 -0.34 -13.29
N PRO A 376 12.62 0.94 -13.29
CA PRO A 376 11.22 1.34 -13.25
C PRO A 376 10.48 1.13 -14.57
N ASP A 377 11.17 1.13 -15.72
CA ASP A 377 10.51 1.21 -17.04
C ASP A 377 9.49 0.09 -17.29
N PRO A 378 9.81 -1.20 -17.07
CA PRO A 378 8.84 -2.27 -17.33
C PRO A 378 7.63 -2.20 -16.40
N TYR A 379 7.82 -1.67 -15.20
CA TYR A 379 6.72 -1.49 -14.24
C TYR A 379 5.82 -0.33 -14.65
N MET A 380 6.39 0.79 -15.10
CA MET A 380 5.66 1.96 -15.62
C MET A 380 4.83 1.61 -16.87
N GLU A 381 5.36 0.76 -17.76
CA GLU A 381 4.59 0.21 -18.88
C GLU A 381 3.44 -0.69 -18.40
N ALA A 382 3.70 -1.54 -17.39
CA ALA A 382 2.70 -2.44 -16.83
C ALA A 382 1.56 -1.67 -16.13
N LEU A 383 1.82 -0.54 -15.45
CA LEU A 383 0.79 0.32 -14.88
C LEU A 383 -0.22 0.75 -15.94
N ASN A 384 0.22 1.22 -17.09
CA ASN A 384 -0.65 1.60 -18.21
C ASN A 384 -1.48 0.41 -18.72
N LYS A 385 -0.86 -0.76 -18.82
CA LYS A 385 -1.52 -1.98 -19.31
C LYS A 385 -2.59 -2.51 -18.35
N TRP A 386 -2.33 -2.41 -17.04
CA TRP A 386 -3.15 -3.10 -16.02
C TRP A 386 -4.15 -2.19 -15.30
N GLY A 387 -4.33 -0.94 -15.77
CA GLY A 387 -5.43 -0.08 -15.36
C GLY A 387 -5.05 1.07 -14.41
N LEU A 388 -3.76 1.35 -14.26
CA LEU A 388 -3.26 2.51 -13.52
C LEU A 388 -2.41 3.43 -14.43
N PRO A 389 -3.01 4.03 -15.47
CA PRO A 389 -2.29 4.94 -16.35
C PRO A 389 -1.79 6.15 -15.57
N TRP A 390 -0.56 6.55 -15.84
CA TRP A 390 0.08 7.69 -15.18
C TRP A 390 0.28 8.85 -16.15
N LYS A 391 0.47 10.05 -15.60
CA LYS A 391 0.67 11.30 -16.33
C LYS A 391 1.83 12.07 -15.72
N VAL A 392 2.43 12.95 -16.52
CA VAL A 392 3.44 13.92 -16.09
C VAL A 392 2.93 15.33 -16.35
N CYS A 393 3.01 16.17 -15.32
CA CYS A 393 2.81 17.61 -15.43
C CYS A 393 4.16 18.30 -15.23
N GLU A 394 4.60 19.07 -16.22
CA GLU A 394 5.79 19.91 -16.12
C GLU A 394 5.43 21.20 -15.36
N ASP A 395 6.36 21.71 -14.56
CA ASP A 395 6.23 22.94 -13.77
C ASP A 395 4.95 22.99 -12.92
N PRO A 396 4.65 21.98 -12.07
CA PRO A 396 3.48 21.97 -11.21
C PRO A 396 3.55 23.05 -10.14
N GLU A 397 2.38 23.42 -9.57
CA GLU A 397 2.40 24.20 -8.33
C GLU A 397 3.10 23.40 -7.23
N LEU A 398 4.05 24.04 -6.52
CA LEU A 398 4.76 23.38 -5.43
C LEU A 398 3.95 23.45 -4.14
N VAL A 399 4.10 22.41 -3.30
CA VAL A 399 3.37 22.30 -2.03
C VAL A 399 3.81 23.37 -1.06
N LYS A 400 2.86 24.22 -0.65
CA LYS A 400 3.02 25.25 0.40
C LYS A 400 2.41 24.71 1.69
N VAL A 401 3.17 24.73 2.77
CA VAL A 401 2.79 24.12 4.05
C VAL A 401 2.69 25.18 5.13
N TRP A 402 1.66 25.08 5.98
CA TRP A 402 1.50 25.93 7.18
C TRP A 402 0.91 25.11 8.33
N LYS A 403 0.97 25.64 9.56
CA LYS A 403 0.40 24.96 10.73
C LYS A 403 -1.12 24.97 10.67
N ALA A 404 -1.74 23.81 10.88
CA ALA A 404 -3.19 23.64 10.80
C ALA A 404 -4.00 24.49 11.80
N ASN A 405 -3.36 24.95 12.89
CA ASN A 405 -4.00 25.77 13.93
C ASN A 405 -3.83 27.29 13.70
N GLU A 406 -3.24 27.72 12.59
CA GLU A 406 -2.98 29.13 12.25
C GLU A 406 -3.95 29.69 11.19
N ASP A 407 -5.08 29.02 10.96
CA ASP A 407 -6.17 29.44 10.03
C ASP A 407 -7.17 30.40 10.66
#